data_69a116cf3955de6564d10c4b93eea896
#
_entry.id   69a116cf3955de6564d10c4b93eea896
#
_cell.length_a   1.000
_cell.length_b   1.000
_cell.length_c   1.000
_cell.angle_alpha   90.00
_cell.angle_beta   90.00
_cell.angle_gamma   90.00
#
_symmetry.space_group_name_H-M   'P 1'
#
loop_
_entity.id
_entity.type
_entity.pdbx_description
1 polymer ?
#
loop_
_entity_poly.entity_id
_entity_poly.type
_entity_poly.pdbx_seq_one_letter_code
_entity_poly.pdbx_strand_id
1 'polypeptide(L)'
;MFVNCNNLIECPELPATDLKDYCYSYMFAGCRGLTKTGQTLWTNTANKCCERMFYSCTGLTDVSDTIFSDDINLTTACYYGMFGKCINISSVRILKTVLPDSADRCFGSLFSGCSKLSEIIYYCDKLGEDTNTGINHTV
;
A
#
# COMPACT_ATOMS: atom_id res chain seq x y z
N MET A 1 -6.10 7.85 -14.63
CA MET A 1 -6.86 7.35 -13.47
C MET A 1 -7.74 6.19 -13.93
N PHE A 2 -7.68 5.04 -13.21
CA PHE A 2 -8.34 3.78 -13.60
C PHE A 2 -9.43 3.34 -12.61
N VAL A 3 -10.05 4.26 -11.88
CA VAL A 3 -11.06 3.94 -10.87
C VAL A 3 -12.17 3.06 -11.47
N ASN A 4 -12.49 1.95 -10.78
CA ASN A 4 -13.53 0.98 -11.19
C ASN A 4 -13.31 0.31 -12.56
N CYS A 5 -12.08 0.28 -13.07
CA CYS A 5 -11.76 -0.41 -14.32
C CYS A 5 -11.69 -1.94 -14.07
N ASN A 6 -12.84 -2.61 -14.03
CA ASN A 6 -12.95 -4.02 -13.66
C ASN A 6 -12.29 -4.99 -14.65
N ASN A 7 -12.04 -4.56 -15.88
CA ASN A 7 -11.34 -5.37 -16.89
C ASN A 7 -9.82 -5.19 -16.87
N LEU A 8 -9.30 -4.33 -16.00
CA LEU A 8 -7.87 -4.18 -15.79
C LEU A 8 -7.37 -5.37 -14.95
N ILE A 9 -6.58 -6.24 -15.56
CA ILE A 9 -6.08 -7.48 -14.93
C ILE A 9 -4.69 -7.27 -14.32
N GLU A 10 -3.85 -6.46 -14.96
CA GLU A 10 -2.49 -6.18 -14.53
C GLU A 10 -2.28 -4.68 -14.33
N CYS A 11 -1.53 -4.34 -13.30
CA CYS A 11 -1.13 -2.97 -13.06
C CYS A 11 -0.16 -2.51 -14.15
N PRO A 12 -0.40 -1.37 -14.81
CA PRO A 12 0.57 -0.82 -15.75
C PRO A 12 1.87 -0.42 -15.04
N GLU A 13 2.95 -0.30 -15.79
CA GLU A 13 4.21 0.20 -15.25
C GLU A 13 4.04 1.62 -14.69
N LEU A 14 4.63 1.84 -13.52
CA LEU A 14 4.65 3.12 -12.82
C LEU A 14 6.11 3.59 -12.70
N PRO A 15 6.67 4.22 -13.75
CA PRO A 15 8.11 4.48 -13.85
C PRO A 15 8.62 5.62 -12.98
N ALA A 16 7.74 6.38 -12.32
CA ALA A 16 8.15 7.46 -11.44
C ALA A 16 9.00 6.93 -10.28
N THR A 17 10.08 7.61 -9.96
CA THR A 17 10.94 7.33 -8.81
C THR A 17 10.64 8.26 -7.65
N ASP A 18 10.39 9.54 -7.94
CA ASP A 18 10.04 10.59 -6.97
C ASP A 18 8.57 10.94 -7.09
N LEU A 19 7.79 10.52 -6.11
CA LEU A 19 6.36 10.78 -6.11
C LEU A 19 6.05 12.19 -5.62
N LYS A 20 4.91 12.71 -6.03
CA LYS A 20 4.36 14.01 -5.61
C LYS A 20 3.08 13.81 -4.80
N ASP A 21 2.68 14.84 -4.08
CA ASP A 21 1.47 14.80 -3.27
C ASP A 21 0.27 14.32 -4.09
N TYR A 22 -0.44 13.33 -3.59
CA TYR A 22 -1.64 12.73 -4.19
C TYR A 22 -1.47 12.12 -5.60
N CYS A 23 -0.24 11.94 -6.14
CA CYS A 23 -0.03 11.59 -7.54
C CYS A 23 -0.69 10.27 -7.98
N TYR A 24 -0.74 9.26 -7.10
CA TYR A 24 -1.39 7.98 -7.32
C TYR A 24 -2.58 7.72 -6.38
N SER A 25 -3.04 8.77 -5.68
CA SER A 25 -4.18 8.64 -4.78
C SER A 25 -5.42 8.12 -5.54
N TYR A 26 -6.03 7.02 -5.02
CA TYR A 26 -7.19 6.32 -5.61
C TYR A 26 -7.00 5.79 -7.04
N MET A 27 -5.78 5.76 -7.58
CA MET A 27 -5.55 5.51 -9.01
C MET A 27 -6.22 4.24 -9.54
N PHE A 28 -6.18 3.14 -8.79
CA PHE A 28 -6.77 1.85 -9.14
C PHE A 28 -7.93 1.45 -8.22
N ALA A 29 -8.48 2.38 -7.45
CA ALA A 29 -9.55 2.05 -6.51
C ALA A 29 -10.74 1.37 -7.22
N GLY A 30 -11.20 0.25 -6.67
CA GLY A 30 -12.31 -0.51 -7.23
C GLY A 30 -12.00 -1.32 -8.49
N CYS A 31 -10.73 -1.44 -8.91
CA CYS A 31 -10.33 -2.30 -10.03
C CYS A 31 -10.39 -3.77 -9.61
N ARG A 32 -11.57 -4.37 -9.67
CA ARG A 32 -11.85 -5.70 -9.11
C ARG A 32 -11.23 -6.85 -9.90
N GLY A 33 -10.86 -6.64 -11.15
CA GLY A 33 -10.16 -7.62 -11.99
C GLY A 33 -8.64 -7.66 -11.76
N LEU A 34 -8.08 -6.66 -11.07
CA LEU A 34 -6.66 -6.56 -10.83
C LEU A 34 -6.21 -7.65 -9.86
N THR A 35 -5.22 -8.47 -10.26
CA THR A 35 -4.75 -9.63 -9.47
C THR A 35 -3.41 -9.39 -8.77
N LYS A 36 -2.59 -8.48 -9.29
CA LYS A 36 -1.26 -8.14 -8.75
C LYS A 36 -0.95 -6.65 -8.93
N THR A 37 -0.15 -6.10 -8.02
CA THR A 37 0.21 -4.67 -8.02
C THR A 37 1.28 -4.30 -9.06
N GLY A 38 2.03 -5.26 -9.57
CA GLY A 38 3.25 -4.97 -10.33
C GLY A 38 4.40 -4.47 -9.44
N GLN A 39 5.56 -4.26 -10.05
CA GLN A 39 6.74 -3.73 -9.39
C GLN A 39 6.76 -2.20 -9.44
N THR A 40 7.40 -1.58 -8.46
CA THR A 40 7.57 -0.13 -8.37
C THR A 40 9.05 0.23 -8.30
N LEU A 41 9.39 1.42 -8.76
CA LEU A 41 10.75 1.98 -8.73
C LEU A 41 10.84 3.19 -7.79
N TRP A 42 9.91 3.32 -6.86
CA TRP A 42 9.82 4.47 -5.97
C TRP A 42 11.02 4.55 -5.03
N THR A 43 11.60 5.72 -4.92
CA THR A 43 12.67 6.05 -3.96
C THR A 43 12.21 7.09 -2.94
N ASN A 44 11.39 8.04 -3.36
CA ASN A 44 10.84 9.05 -2.47
C ASN A 44 9.32 9.11 -2.60
N THR A 45 8.64 9.07 -1.47
CA THR A 45 7.20 9.31 -1.40
C THR A 45 6.90 10.79 -1.14
N ALA A 46 5.64 11.16 -1.24
CA ALA A 46 5.13 12.48 -0.87
C ALA A 46 3.83 12.30 -0.07
N ASN A 47 3.28 13.37 0.48
CA ASN A 47 2.10 13.30 1.32
C ASN A 47 0.94 12.66 0.57
N LYS A 48 0.36 11.60 1.14
CA LYS A 48 -0.79 10.88 0.57
C LYS A 48 -0.62 10.45 -0.89
N CYS A 49 0.62 10.28 -1.36
CA CYS A 49 0.90 9.99 -2.77
C CYS A 49 0.19 8.73 -3.29
N CYS A 50 0.03 7.72 -2.45
CA CYS A 50 -0.63 6.45 -2.77
C CYS A 50 -1.83 6.17 -1.84
N GLU A 51 -2.44 7.23 -1.27
CA GLU A 51 -3.64 7.08 -0.42
C GLU A 51 -4.71 6.29 -1.16
N ARG A 52 -5.14 5.16 -0.58
CA ARG A 52 -6.19 4.28 -1.12
C ARG A 52 -6.02 3.87 -2.59
N MET A 53 -4.77 3.81 -3.06
CA MET A 53 -4.45 3.52 -4.45
C MET A 53 -5.10 2.24 -4.98
N PHE A 54 -5.12 1.16 -4.20
CA PHE A 54 -5.73 -0.12 -4.52
C PHE A 54 -6.97 -0.43 -3.66
N TYR A 55 -7.61 0.58 -3.10
CA TYR A 55 -8.78 0.38 -2.24
C TYR A 55 -9.89 -0.40 -2.95
N SER A 56 -10.43 -1.43 -2.31
CA SER A 56 -11.48 -2.29 -2.87
C SER A 56 -11.09 -3.05 -4.15
N CYS A 57 -9.82 -3.28 -4.40
CA CYS A 57 -9.36 -4.20 -5.45
C CYS A 57 -9.57 -5.64 -4.99
N THR A 58 -10.81 -6.13 -5.08
CA THR A 58 -11.21 -7.43 -4.50
C THR A 58 -10.59 -8.64 -5.19
N GLY A 59 -10.11 -8.50 -6.43
CA GLY A 59 -9.35 -9.55 -7.13
C GLY A 59 -7.87 -9.65 -6.74
N LEU A 60 -7.35 -8.64 -6.01
CA LEU A 60 -5.92 -8.55 -5.70
C LEU A 60 -5.50 -9.62 -4.70
N THR A 61 -4.52 -10.43 -5.08
CA THR A 61 -3.95 -11.51 -4.25
C THR A 61 -2.45 -11.33 -4.02
N ASP A 62 -1.75 -10.70 -4.95
CA ASP A 62 -0.30 -10.57 -4.96
C ASP A 62 0.12 -9.10 -4.84
N VAL A 63 0.80 -8.78 -3.74
CA VAL A 63 1.37 -7.46 -3.45
C VAL A 63 2.88 -7.52 -3.60
N SER A 64 3.44 -6.73 -4.52
CA SER A 64 4.88 -6.68 -4.73
C SER A 64 5.62 -6.17 -3.51
N ASP A 65 6.70 -6.85 -3.11
CA ASP A 65 7.60 -6.42 -2.04
C ASP A 65 8.25 -5.05 -2.34
N THR A 66 8.37 -4.66 -3.61
CA THR A 66 8.98 -3.38 -3.99
C THR A 66 8.22 -2.16 -3.49
N ILE A 67 6.90 -2.28 -3.24
CA ILE A 67 6.08 -1.20 -2.65
C ILE A 67 6.56 -0.84 -1.24
N PHE A 68 7.07 -1.83 -0.51
CA PHE A 68 7.50 -1.69 0.88
C PHE A 68 9.02 -1.85 1.04
N SER A 69 9.79 -1.56 -0.01
CA SER A 69 11.25 -1.65 0.01
C SER A 69 11.86 -0.75 1.09
N ASP A 70 12.96 -1.22 1.69
CA ASP A 70 13.69 -0.47 2.71
C ASP A 70 14.30 0.83 2.16
N ASP A 71 14.62 0.86 0.88
CA ASP A 71 15.21 2.02 0.20
C ASP A 71 14.26 3.20 0.00
N ILE A 72 12.94 3.01 0.23
CA ILE A 72 11.95 4.06 0.01
C ILE A 72 11.93 5.04 1.19
N ASN A 73 12.05 6.33 0.92
CA ASN A 73 11.83 7.39 1.90
C ASN A 73 10.34 7.64 2.08
N LEU A 74 9.82 7.35 3.28
CA LEU A 74 8.41 7.47 3.62
C LEU A 74 8.07 8.86 4.17
N THR A 75 6.86 9.31 3.86
CA THR A 75 6.29 10.59 4.31
C THR A 75 4.91 10.40 4.93
N THR A 76 4.32 11.49 5.43
CA THR A 76 3.01 11.48 6.09
C THR A 76 1.93 10.86 5.21
N ALA A 77 1.25 9.86 5.76
CA ALA A 77 0.10 9.18 5.14
C ALA A 77 0.33 8.68 3.71
N CYS A 78 1.60 8.45 3.30
CA CYS A 78 1.93 8.12 1.91
C CYS A 78 1.19 6.89 1.39
N TYR A 79 0.97 5.87 2.24
CA TYR A 79 0.25 4.63 1.90
C TYR A 79 -1.06 4.46 2.69
N TYR A 80 -1.64 5.56 3.18
CA TYR A 80 -2.85 5.49 3.99
C TYR A 80 -3.99 4.75 3.28
N GLY A 81 -4.49 3.68 3.91
CA GLY A 81 -5.60 2.86 3.38
C GLY A 81 -5.34 2.20 2.02
N MET A 82 -4.08 2.10 1.58
CA MET A 82 -3.71 1.72 0.22
C MET A 82 -4.38 0.43 -0.25
N PHE A 83 -4.46 -0.58 0.61
CA PHE A 83 -5.07 -1.89 0.33
C PHE A 83 -6.39 -2.12 1.08
N GLY A 84 -7.02 -1.07 1.57
CA GLY A 84 -8.29 -1.22 2.29
C GLY A 84 -9.32 -2.01 1.49
N LYS A 85 -10.00 -2.96 2.12
CA LYS A 85 -11.00 -3.86 1.51
C LYS A 85 -10.51 -4.74 0.35
N CYS A 86 -9.20 -4.98 0.26
CA CYS A 86 -8.65 -6.00 -0.64
C CYS A 86 -8.82 -7.38 0.01
N ILE A 87 -10.02 -7.92 -0.07
CA ILE A 87 -10.49 -9.09 0.71
C ILE A 87 -9.77 -10.40 0.38
N ASN A 88 -9.05 -10.49 -0.73
CA ASN A 88 -8.37 -11.70 -1.18
C ASN A 88 -6.85 -11.71 -0.96
N ILE A 89 -6.27 -10.63 -0.42
CA ILE A 89 -4.87 -10.65 0.01
C ILE A 89 -4.77 -11.56 1.25
N SER A 90 -3.89 -12.55 1.20
CA SER A 90 -3.68 -13.52 2.30
C SER A 90 -2.40 -13.27 3.09
N SER A 91 -1.35 -12.77 2.44
CA SER A 91 -0.08 -12.44 3.07
C SER A 91 0.58 -11.24 2.41
N VAL A 92 1.35 -10.49 3.19
CA VAL A 92 2.11 -9.34 2.70
C VAL A 92 3.47 -9.31 3.40
N ARG A 93 4.51 -8.86 2.68
CA ARG A 93 5.83 -8.59 3.23
C ARG A 93 6.12 -7.11 3.21
N ILE A 94 6.50 -6.57 4.35
CA ILE A 94 6.94 -5.17 4.52
C ILE A 94 8.43 -5.20 4.83
N LEU A 95 9.25 -4.84 3.85
CA LEU A 95 10.71 -4.89 3.96
C LEU A 95 11.30 -3.68 4.69
N LYS A 96 10.50 -2.64 4.93
CA LYS A 96 10.93 -1.43 5.62
C LYS A 96 11.41 -1.75 7.04
N THR A 97 12.65 -1.40 7.36
CA THR A 97 13.26 -1.66 8.68
C THR A 97 13.14 -0.48 9.63
N VAL A 98 13.14 0.75 9.12
CA VAL A 98 13.07 1.98 9.93
C VAL A 98 11.93 2.86 9.44
N LEU A 99 11.04 3.27 10.35
CA LEU A 99 10.02 4.28 10.10
C LEU A 99 10.50 5.63 10.62
N PRO A 100 10.68 6.63 9.76
CA PRO A 100 11.06 7.96 10.20
C PRO A 100 9.90 8.62 10.98
N ASP A 101 10.22 9.45 11.96
CA ASP A 101 9.22 10.17 12.76
C ASP A 101 8.32 11.08 11.91
N SER A 102 8.83 11.53 10.75
CA SER A 102 8.07 12.32 9.77
C SER A 102 7.02 11.53 8.98
N ALA A 103 7.04 10.20 9.06
CA ALA A 103 6.12 9.33 8.33
C ALA A 103 4.82 9.04 9.11
N ASP A 104 4.25 10.07 9.75
CA ASP A 104 3.01 9.93 10.51
C ASP A 104 1.90 9.30 9.65
N ARG A 105 1.25 8.26 10.17
CA ARG A 105 0.18 7.50 9.51
C ARG A 105 0.53 6.94 8.12
N CYS A 106 1.83 6.77 7.81
CA CYS A 106 2.21 6.25 6.48
C CYS A 106 1.53 4.92 6.15
N PHE A 107 1.34 4.05 7.14
CA PHE A 107 0.61 2.78 7.01
C PHE A 107 -0.78 2.81 7.66
N GLY A 108 -1.35 4.00 7.89
CA GLY A 108 -2.66 4.15 8.50
C GLY A 108 -3.74 3.37 7.73
N SER A 109 -4.51 2.53 8.40
CA SER A 109 -5.59 1.72 7.81
C SER A 109 -5.17 0.89 6.58
N LEU A 110 -3.86 0.59 6.43
CA LEU A 110 -3.27 -0.01 5.24
C LEU A 110 -4.04 -1.24 4.74
N PHE A 111 -4.42 -2.15 5.64
CA PHE A 111 -5.13 -3.38 5.34
C PHE A 111 -6.52 -3.45 5.98
N SER A 112 -7.14 -2.32 6.25
CA SER A 112 -8.47 -2.27 6.84
C SER A 112 -9.49 -3.02 5.96
N GLY A 113 -10.17 -4.02 6.52
CA GLY A 113 -11.16 -4.83 5.81
C GLY A 113 -10.59 -5.91 4.88
N CYS A 114 -9.28 -6.21 4.97
CA CYS A 114 -8.66 -7.34 4.26
C CYS A 114 -8.99 -8.66 5.00
N SER A 115 -10.16 -9.21 4.79
CA SER A 115 -10.73 -10.30 5.62
C SER A 115 -9.99 -11.64 5.54
N LYS A 116 -9.22 -11.88 4.47
CA LYS A 116 -8.41 -13.09 4.32
C LYS A 116 -6.94 -12.90 4.71
N LEU A 117 -6.52 -11.69 5.07
CA LEU A 117 -5.14 -11.44 5.47
C LEU A 117 -4.85 -12.15 6.79
N SER A 118 -4.00 -13.17 6.73
CA SER A 118 -3.62 -14.01 7.86
C SER A 118 -2.17 -13.85 8.29
N GLU A 119 -1.34 -13.25 7.43
CA GLU A 119 0.08 -13.10 7.69
C GLU A 119 0.61 -11.75 7.19
N ILE A 120 1.32 -11.04 8.07
CA ILE A 120 2.13 -9.88 7.71
C ILE A 120 3.55 -10.16 8.20
N ILE A 121 4.50 -10.28 7.28
CA ILE A 121 5.92 -10.42 7.59
C ILE A 121 6.54 -9.03 7.54
N TYR A 122 7.10 -8.58 8.65
CA TYR A 122 7.71 -7.25 8.75
C TYR A 122 9.00 -7.27 9.56
N TYR A 123 9.83 -6.28 9.34
CA TYR A 123 11.15 -6.15 9.95
C TYR A 123 11.31 -4.85 10.77
N CYS A 124 10.26 -4.03 10.82
CA CYS A 124 10.27 -2.74 11.50
C CYS A 124 9.84 -2.88 12.96
N ASP A 125 10.66 -2.40 13.90
CA ASP A 125 10.40 -2.50 15.35
C ASP A 125 9.15 -1.73 15.80
N LYS A 126 8.76 -0.70 15.07
CA LYS A 126 7.62 0.16 15.42
C LYS A 126 6.31 -0.22 14.72
N LEU A 127 6.33 -1.19 13.85
CA LEU A 127 5.13 -1.61 13.13
C LEU A 127 4.19 -2.32 14.13
N GLY A 128 3.24 -1.64 14.68
CA GLY A 128 2.28 -2.21 15.62
C GLY A 128 2.34 -1.68 17.04
N GLU A 129 3.39 -1.00 17.42
CA GLU A 129 3.45 -0.27 18.70
C GLU A 129 3.02 1.19 18.54
N ASP A 130 3.15 1.72 17.34
CA ASP A 130 2.78 3.10 17.02
C ASP A 130 1.38 3.16 16.42
N THR A 131 0.45 3.73 17.16
CA THR A 131 -0.90 4.04 16.68
C THR A 131 -0.88 4.98 15.46
N ASN A 132 0.25 5.63 15.21
CA ASN A 132 0.44 6.51 14.05
C ASN A 132 0.70 5.73 12.76
N THR A 133 1.24 4.52 12.82
CA THR A 133 1.35 3.65 11.63
C THR A 133 0.02 3.07 11.23
N GLY A 134 -0.95 3.05 12.16
CA GLY A 134 -2.35 2.67 11.89
C GLY A 134 -2.54 1.28 11.31
N ILE A 135 -1.54 0.42 11.41
CA ILE A 135 -1.76 -1.00 11.19
C ILE A 135 -2.52 -1.48 12.42
N ASN A 136 -3.82 -1.42 12.33
CA ASN A 136 -4.65 -2.11 13.29
C ASN A 136 -4.38 -3.61 13.14
N HIS A 137 -3.79 -4.20 14.16
CA HIS A 137 -3.52 -5.64 14.27
C HIS A 137 -4.81 -6.48 14.36
N THR A 138 -5.86 -6.09 13.74
CA THR A 138 -7.01 -6.96 13.55
C THR A 138 -6.84 -7.69 12.21
N VAL A 139 -5.91 -8.60 12.25
CA VAL A 139 -5.96 -9.70 11.30
C VAL A 139 -7.03 -10.69 11.79
#